data_afe35d203e3bd681092eb38e82e04d86
#
_entry.id   afe35d203e3bd681092eb38e82e04d86
#
_cell.length_a   1.000
_cell.length_b   1.000
_cell.length_c   1.000
_cell.angle_alpha   90.00
_cell.angle_beta   90.00
_cell.angle_gamma   90.00
#
_symmetry.space_group_name_H-M   'P 1'
#
loop_
_entity.id
_entity.type
_entity.pdbx_description
1 polymer ?
#
loop_
_entity_poly.entity_id
_entity_poly.type
_entity_poly.pdbx_seq_one_letter_code
_entity_poly.pdbx_strand_id
1 'polypeptide(L)' 'MKIILSLIICSQLANTCLDPYTWPEKFDSQYECLTFGYEESLNKMKEIGREEVNEYIVFIKFTCEPVTSAWN' A
#
# COMPACT_ATOMS: atom_id res chain seq x y z
N MET A 1 -10.28 16.85 -6.24
CA MET A 1 -8.98 16.47 -5.68
C MET A 1 -8.76 14.99 -5.90
N LYS A 2 -7.59 14.61 -6.35
CA LYS A 2 -7.26 13.21 -6.57
C LYS A 2 -6.43 12.68 -5.42
N ILE A 3 -6.57 11.39 -5.15
CA ILE A 3 -5.88 10.72 -4.05
C ILE A 3 -4.92 9.69 -4.64
N ILE A 4 -3.69 9.69 -4.16
CA ILE A 4 -2.66 8.74 -4.60
C ILE A 4 -2.51 7.62 -3.57
N LEU A 5 -2.51 6.40 -4.06
CA LEU A 5 -2.30 5.22 -3.23
C LEU A 5 -0.87 4.73 -3.38
N SER A 6 -0.19 4.51 -2.26
CA SER A 6 1.13 3.90 -2.24
C SER A 6 1.11 2.72 -1.28
N LEU A 7 1.64 1.59 -1.75
CA LEU A 7 1.71 0.35 -0.96
C LEU A 7 3.15 0.07 -0.58
N ILE A 8 3.36 -0.36 0.66
CA ILE A 8 4.69 -0.59 1.18
C ILE A 8 4.73 -1.97 1.84
N ILE A 9 5.63 -2.82 1.37
CA ILE A 9 5.79 -4.16 1.93
C ILE A 9 7.00 -4.16 2.84
N CYS A 10 6.82 -4.62 4.07
CA CYS A 10 7.86 -4.57 5.10
C CYS A 10 8.05 -5.94 5.73
N SER A 11 9.24 -6.16 6.30
CA SER A 11 9.56 -7.34 7.06
C SER A 11 10.04 -6.92 8.44
N GLN A 12 9.38 -7.39 9.48
CA GLN A 12 9.82 -7.09 10.83
C GLN A 12 11.08 -7.87 11.16
N LEU A 13 11.21 -9.08 10.61
CA LEU A 13 12.40 -9.87 10.84
C LEU A 13 13.64 -9.19 10.29
N ALA A 14 13.56 -8.70 9.06
CA ALA A 14 14.68 -8.01 8.44
C ALA A 14 14.76 -6.55 8.87
N ASN A 15 13.73 -6.05 9.52
CA ASN A 15 13.63 -4.67 9.98
C ASN A 15 13.81 -3.69 8.82
N THR A 16 13.14 -3.96 7.71
CA THR A 16 13.27 -3.14 6.52
C THR A 16 12.00 -3.19 5.70
N CYS A 17 11.85 -2.22 4.82
CA CYS A 17 10.73 -2.15 3.90
C CYS A 17 11.24 -2.01 2.48
N LEU A 18 10.48 -2.53 1.54
CA LEU A 18 10.76 -2.30 0.14
C LEU A 18 10.35 -0.88 -0.22
N ASP A 19 10.83 -0.43 -1.37
CA ASP A 19 10.43 0.89 -1.85
C ASP A 19 8.93 0.93 -2.08
N PRO A 20 8.29 2.05 -1.75
CA PRO A 20 6.85 2.16 -1.94
C PRO A 20 6.46 1.98 -3.41
N TYR A 21 5.39 1.26 -3.63
CA TYR A 21 4.82 1.13 -4.96
C TYR A 21 3.66 2.08 -5.09
N THR A 22 3.76 3.01 -6.02
CA THR A 22 2.69 3.97 -6.27
C THR A 22 1.73 3.40 -7.29
N TRP A 23 0.46 3.30 -6.91
CA TRP A 23 -0.56 2.78 -7.79
C TRP A 23 -0.72 3.75 -8.97
N PRO A 24 -0.79 3.24 -10.20
CA PRO A 24 -0.79 4.15 -11.36
C PRO A 24 -2.07 4.96 -11.50
N GLU A 25 -3.18 4.45 -10.99
CA GLU A 25 -4.44 5.17 -11.09
C GLU A 25 -4.68 5.98 -9.83
N LYS A 26 -5.23 7.18 -10.00
CA LYS A 26 -5.61 8.02 -8.88
C LYS A 26 -7.07 7.82 -8.54
N PHE A 27 -7.40 8.06 -7.29
CA PHE A 27 -8.76 7.84 -6.81
C PHE A 27 -9.47 9.16 -6.60
N ASP A 28 -10.78 9.15 -6.77
CA ASP A 28 -11.55 10.37 -6.68
C ASP A 28 -11.90 10.76 -5.25
N SER A 29 -11.82 9.81 -4.31
CA SER A 29 -12.16 10.10 -2.93
C SER A 29 -11.27 9.30 -1.99
N GLN A 30 -11.18 9.79 -0.76
CA GLN A 30 -10.42 9.12 0.29
C GLN A 30 -11.03 7.75 0.59
N TYR A 31 -12.35 7.68 0.61
CA TYR A 31 -13.03 6.42 0.89
C TYR A 31 -12.67 5.34 -0.13
N GLU A 32 -12.67 5.71 -1.40
CA GLU A 32 -12.35 4.75 -2.45
C GLU A 32 -10.89 4.32 -2.38
N CYS A 33 -9.99 5.24 -2.09
CA CYS A 33 -8.58 4.89 -1.95
C CYS A 33 -8.37 3.94 -0.78
N LEU A 34 -8.98 4.23 0.35
CA LEU A 34 -8.81 3.40 1.54
C LEU A 34 -9.37 1.99 1.34
N THR A 35 -10.59 1.89 0.80
CA THR A 35 -11.17 0.57 0.60
C THR A 35 -10.38 -0.24 -0.40
N PHE A 36 -9.92 0.38 -1.47
CA PHE A 36 -9.09 -0.30 -2.44
C PHE A 36 -7.75 -0.71 -1.83
N GLY A 37 -7.16 0.18 -1.04
CA GLY A 37 -5.88 -0.09 -0.39
C GLY A 37 -5.95 -1.30 0.54
N TYR A 38 -7.02 -1.42 1.31
CA TYR A 38 -7.19 -2.57 2.19
C TYR A 38 -7.37 -3.85 1.39
N GLU A 39 -8.17 -3.80 0.33
CA GLU A 39 -8.38 -4.96 -0.51
C GLU A 39 -7.09 -5.40 -1.19
N GLU A 40 -6.36 -4.45 -1.74
CA GLU A 40 -5.12 -4.75 -2.44
C GLU A 40 -4.06 -5.26 -1.49
N SER A 41 -4.02 -4.72 -0.29
CA SER A 41 -3.09 -5.20 0.74
C SER A 41 -3.39 -6.66 1.10
N LEU A 42 -4.66 -6.99 1.24
CA LEU A 42 -5.06 -8.36 1.53
C LEU A 42 -4.70 -9.29 0.38
N ASN A 43 -4.97 -8.87 -0.84
CA ASN A 43 -4.63 -9.67 -2.02
C ASN A 43 -3.13 -9.92 -2.11
N LYS A 44 -2.34 -8.90 -1.85
CA LYS A 44 -0.88 -9.02 -1.89
C LYS A 44 -0.39 -9.96 -0.80
N MET A 45 -0.99 -9.89 0.38
CA MET A 45 -0.63 -10.78 1.48
C MET A 45 -0.89 -12.24 1.10
N LYS A 46 -2.02 -12.51 0.46
CA LYS A 46 -2.35 -13.85 0.01
C LYS A 46 -1.42 -14.31 -1.11
N GLU A 47 -1.02 -13.38 -1.97
CA GLU A 47 -0.11 -13.68 -3.07
C GLU A 47 1.27 -14.07 -2.55
N ILE A 48 1.77 -13.35 -1.54
CA ILE A 48 3.05 -13.68 -0.91
C ILE A 48 2.97 -15.05 -0.25
N GLY A 49 1.86 -15.33 0.40
CA GLY A 49 1.60 -16.64 0.96
C GLY A 49 1.91 -16.76 2.44
N ARG A 50 1.23 -17.70 3.06
CA ARG A 50 1.31 -17.89 4.51
C ARG A 50 2.73 -18.17 5.00
N GLU A 51 3.45 -19.01 4.29
CA GLU A 51 4.77 -19.41 4.75
C GLU A 51 5.74 -18.25 4.82
N GLU A 52 5.80 -17.47 3.75
CA GLU A 52 6.72 -16.33 3.71
C GLU A 52 6.30 -15.23 4.66
N VAL A 53 4.99 -14.98 4.74
CA VAL A 53 4.49 -13.96 5.66
C VAL A 53 4.89 -14.30 7.09
N ASN A 54 4.74 -15.57 7.48
CA ASN A 54 5.08 -15.97 8.84
C ASN A 54 6.57 -16.05 9.07
N GLU A 55 7.33 -16.46 8.06
CA GLU A 55 8.78 -16.62 8.20
C GLU A 55 9.47 -15.27 8.36
N TYR A 56 9.12 -14.30 7.54
CA TYR A 56 9.79 -12.99 7.55
C TYR A 56 9.03 -11.94 8.32
N ILE A 57 7.90 -12.33 8.90
CA ILE A 57 7.02 -11.43 9.64
C ILE A 57 6.69 -10.23 8.77
N VAL A 58 6.12 -10.54 7.62
CA VAL A 58 5.78 -9.54 6.60
C VAL A 58 4.51 -8.80 6.99
N PHE A 59 4.49 -7.51 6.75
CA PHE A 59 3.26 -6.73 6.86
C PHE A 59 3.24 -5.72 5.73
N ILE A 60 2.03 -5.28 5.40
CA ILE A 60 1.84 -4.32 4.33
C ILE A 60 1.13 -3.12 4.90
N LYS A 61 1.64 -1.94 4.56
CA LYS A 61 0.96 -0.70 4.91
C LYS A 61 0.75 0.09 3.64
N PHE A 62 -0.15 1.05 3.70
CA PHE A 62 -0.39 1.89 2.53
C PHE A 62 -0.80 3.28 2.98
N THR A 63 -0.64 4.22 2.06
CA THR A 63 -1.02 5.60 2.31
C THR A 63 -1.95 6.07 1.21
N CYS A 64 -2.89 6.93 1.58
CA CYS A 64 -3.78 7.59 0.66
C CYS A 64 -3.58 9.08 0.85
N GLU A 65 -2.90 9.72 -0.08
CA GLU A 65 -2.53 11.10 0.05
C GLU A 65 -3.11 11.95 -1.06
N PRO A 66 -3.67 13.10 -0.72
CA PRO A 66 -4.21 13.99 -1.75
C PRO A 66 -3.10 14.58 -2.61
N VAL A 67 -3.38 14.66 -3.89
CA VAL A 67 -2.47 15.33 -4.82
C VAL A 67 -2.75 16.81 -4.71
N THR A 68 -1.77 17.54 -4.21
CA THR A 68 -1.90 18.99 -4.13
C THR A 68 -1.26 19.57 -5.36
N SER A 69 -2.05 20.27 -6.14
CA SER A 69 -1.53 20.92 -7.32
C SER A 69 -1.74 22.43 -7.21
N ALA A 70 -1.75 22.90 -6.00
CA ALA A 70 -2.08 24.30 -5.75
C ALA A 70 -1.08 25.25 -6.38
N TRP A 71 0.12 24.81 -6.53
CA TRP A 71 1.17 25.63 -7.18
C TRP A 71 1.60 25.11 -8.49
N ASN A 72 0.90 24.21 -9.04
CA ASN A 72 1.23 23.65 -10.34
C ASN A 72 0.51 24.37 -11.42
#